data_3decb0d2efb7fc602e6e0d1cc3434725
#
_entry.id   3decb0d2efb7fc602e6e0d1cc3434725
#
_cell.length_a   1.000
_cell.length_b   1.000
_cell.length_c   1.000
_cell.angle_alpha   90.00
_cell.angle_beta   90.00
_cell.angle_gamma   90.00
#
_symmetry.space_group_name_H-M   'P 1'
#
loop_
_entity.id
_entity.type
_entity.pdbx_description
1 polymer ?
#
loop_
_entity_poly.entity_id
_entity_poly.type
_entity_poly.pdbx_seq_one_letter_code
_entity_poly.pdbx_strand_id
1 'polypeptide(L)'
;MAVLALLILEVGLSIVALNCGAHLGTFLARPAERIPVWNLSRIMNPLFVLLGPGCWLGAVLLTIWPVHNAWRGQVLFALVFAPVGCLMRFQLSVHLNKVVRSFPLGTFSANVFGTCVLGMAYDLQMSSVGGAIVSCQVLQGIMDGFCGALTTVSTWVLELDTLRLRHAYVYGLCSLFFGVGFITAIMGSLRWTSGFQGATCVK
;
A
#
# COMPACT_ATOMS: atom_id res chain seq x y z
N MET A 1 -4.94 -20.36 -12.32
CA MET A 1 -4.58 -19.59 -13.53
C MET A 1 -4.76 -18.08 -13.34
N ALA A 2 -5.90 -17.59 -12.83
CA ALA A 2 -6.14 -16.13 -12.67
C ALA A 2 -5.11 -15.43 -11.78
N VAL A 3 -4.72 -16.01 -10.65
CA VAL A 3 -3.73 -15.41 -9.74
C VAL A 3 -2.35 -15.25 -10.38
N LEU A 4 -1.90 -16.28 -11.13
CA LEU A 4 -0.63 -16.22 -11.85
C LEU A 4 -0.66 -15.15 -12.95
N ALA A 5 -1.77 -15.07 -13.70
CA ALA A 5 -1.96 -14.03 -14.71
C ALA A 5 -1.96 -12.62 -14.12
N LEU A 6 -2.62 -12.41 -12.97
CA LEU A 6 -2.59 -11.15 -12.24
C LEU A 6 -1.17 -10.78 -11.82
N LEU A 7 -0.42 -11.68 -11.22
CA LEU A 7 0.97 -11.42 -10.80
C LEU A 7 1.86 -11.03 -11.99
N ILE A 8 1.75 -11.73 -13.12
CA ILE A 8 2.51 -11.40 -14.32
C ILE A 8 2.09 -10.04 -14.88
N LEU A 9 0.79 -9.75 -14.90
CA LEU A 9 0.26 -8.49 -15.41
C LEU A 9 0.73 -7.31 -14.54
N GLU A 10 0.63 -7.42 -13.21
CA GLU A 10 1.04 -6.37 -12.26
C GLU A 10 2.53 -6.04 -12.38
N VAL A 11 3.38 -7.07 -12.43
CA VAL A 11 4.83 -6.87 -12.59
C VAL A 11 5.14 -6.28 -13.97
N GLY A 12 4.55 -6.84 -15.04
CA GLY A 12 4.76 -6.36 -16.40
C GLY A 12 4.30 -4.92 -16.60
N LEU A 13 3.11 -4.57 -16.11
CA LEU A 13 2.58 -3.22 -16.18
C LEU A 13 3.44 -2.22 -15.39
N SER A 14 3.92 -2.62 -14.21
CA SER A 14 4.80 -1.78 -13.38
C SER A 14 6.15 -1.50 -14.06
N ILE A 15 6.75 -2.49 -14.73
CA ILE A 15 8.00 -2.30 -15.51
C ILE A 15 7.74 -1.37 -16.70
N VAL A 16 6.65 -1.56 -17.44
CA VAL A 16 6.29 -0.69 -18.57
C VAL A 16 6.05 0.73 -18.09
N ALA A 17 5.32 0.92 -17.00
CA ALA A 17 5.05 2.23 -16.42
C ALA A 17 6.35 2.94 -15.95
N LEU A 18 7.30 2.19 -15.37
CA LEU A 18 8.61 2.69 -14.97
C LEU A 18 9.39 3.23 -16.19
N ASN A 19 9.48 2.43 -17.26
CA ASN A 19 10.16 2.82 -18.49
C ASN A 19 9.49 4.01 -19.18
N CYS A 20 8.16 4.00 -19.29
CA CYS A 20 7.40 5.14 -19.84
C CYS A 20 7.62 6.41 -19.02
N GLY A 21 7.62 6.29 -17.68
CA GLY A 21 7.93 7.41 -16.77
C GLY A 21 9.34 7.96 -16.96
N ALA A 22 10.34 7.10 -17.14
CA ALA A 22 11.71 7.51 -17.43
C ALA A 22 11.82 8.26 -18.78
N HIS A 23 11.17 7.75 -19.84
CA HIS A 23 11.12 8.44 -21.14
C HIS A 23 10.42 9.79 -21.05
N LEU A 24 9.27 9.85 -20.38
CA LEU A 24 8.53 11.10 -20.18
C LEU A 24 9.35 12.09 -19.34
N GLY A 25 10.06 11.62 -18.30
CA GLY A 25 10.96 12.43 -17.49
C GLY A 25 12.08 13.06 -18.31
N THR A 26 12.74 12.31 -19.19
CA THR A 26 13.78 12.84 -20.08
C THR A 26 13.22 13.84 -21.09
N PHE A 27 12.01 13.60 -21.59
CA PHE A 27 11.35 14.53 -22.51
C PHE A 27 10.98 15.86 -21.84
N LEU A 28 10.47 15.80 -20.60
CA LEU A 28 10.04 16.97 -19.82
C LEU A 28 11.20 17.70 -19.13
N ALA A 29 12.37 17.09 -18.98
CA ALA A 29 13.53 17.71 -18.32
C ALA A 29 13.99 18.97 -19.04
N ARG A 30 14.02 18.97 -20.37
CA ARG A 30 14.44 20.12 -21.18
C ARG A 30 13.58 21.38 -20.99
N PRO A 31 12.24 21.33 -21.04
CA PRO A 31 11.41 22.51 -20.74
C PRO A 31 11.41 22.85 -19.25
N ALA A 32 11.59 21.88 -18.34
CA ALA A 32 11.60 22.10 -16.90
C ALA A 32 12.80 22.94 -16.43
N GLU A 33 13.95 22.86 -17.08
CA GLU A 33 15.14 23.67 -16.80
C GLU A 33 14.89 25.17 -16.98
N ARG A 34 13.89 25.55 -17.78
CA ARG A 34 13.51 26.96 -18.00
C ARG A 34 12.62 27.54 -16.92
N ILE A 35 12.05 26.71 -16.05
CA ILE A 35 11.19 27.16 -14.96
C ILE A 35 12.06 27.44 -13.73
N PRO A 36 12.01 28.64 -13.12
CA PRO A 36 12.76 28.93 -11.91
C PRO A 36 12.19 28.16 -10.73
N VAL A 37 12.62 26.91 -10.60
CA VAL A 37 12.14 25.94 -9.58
C VAL A 37 12.29 26.51 -8.16
N TRP A 38 13.29 27.36 -7.93
CA TRP A 38 13.54 28.01 -6.65
C TRP A 38 12.36 28.87 -6.17
N ASN A 39 11.77 29.67 -7.05
CA ASN A 39 10.64 30.52 -6.68
C ASN A 39 9.35 29.71 -6.49
N LEU A 40 9.16 28.67 -7.29
CA LEU A 40 8.00 27.79 -7.20
C LEU A 40 8.03 26.94 -5.92
N SER A 41 9.17 26.38 -5.56
CA SER A 41 9.33 25.56 -4.34
C SER A 41 9.11 26.38 -3.07
N ARG A 42 9.49 27.67 -3.07
CA ARG A 42 9.32 28.56 -1.92
C ARG A 42 7.86 28.83 -1.57
N ILE A 43 6.97 28.82 -2.56
CA ILE A 43 5.52 28.99 -2.37
C ILE A 43 4.83 27.64 -2.20
N MET A 44 5.21 26.64 -3.00
CA MET A 44 4.57 25.34 -3.01
C MET A 44 4.84 24.52 -1.74
N ASN A 45 6.07 24.56 -1.20
CA ASN A 45 6.42 23.78 -0.01
C ASN A 45 5.55 24.15 1.22
N PRO A 46 5.42 25.42 1.63
CA PRO A 46 4.56 25.76 2.77
C PRO A 46 3.08 25.47 2.49
N LEU A 47 2.64 25.65 1.24
CA LEU A 47 1.27 25.30 0.82
C LEU A 47 0.98 23.82 1.01
N PHE A 48 1.87 22.93 0.56
CA PHE A 48 1.70 21.49 0.72
C PHE A 48 1.83 21.03 2.18
N VAL A 49 2.69 21.67 2.96
CA VAL A 49 2.82 21.42 4.42
C VAL A 49 1.53 21.77 5.16
N LEU A 50 0.79 22.79 4.72
CA LEU A 50 -0.52 23.14 5.30
C LEU A 50 -1.66 22.29 4.76
N LEU A 51 -1.70 22.06 3.43
CA LEU A 51 -2.76 21.30 2.78
C LEU A 51 -2.75 19.82 3.22
N GLY A 52 -1.60 19.19 3.38
CA GLY A 52 -1.52 17.79 3.78
C GLY A 52 -2.24 17.50 5.10
N PRO A 53 -1.83 18.12 6.24
CA PRO A 53 -2.53 17.97 7.50
C PRO A 53 -3.95 18.50 7.48
N GLY A 54 -4.23 19.58 6.73
CA GLY A 54 -5.56 20.15 6.59
C GLY A 54 -6.54 19.20 5.91
N CYS A 55 -6.16 18.60 4.80
CA CYS A 55 -6.98 17.60 4.10
C CYS A 55 -7.17 16.34 4.95
N TRP A 56 -6.12 15.91 5.64
CA TRP A 56 -6.22 14.76 6.54
C TRP A 56 -7.17 15.04 7.72
N LEU A 57 -7.07 16.21 8.36
CA LEU A 57 -8.01 16.62 9.41
C LEU A 57 -9.45 16.72 8.89
N GLY A 58 -9.63 17.22 7.67
CA GLY A 58 -10.91 17.22 6.98
C GLY A 58 -11.48 15.82 6.80
N ALA A 59 -10.65 14.84 6.38
CA ALA A 59 -11.04 13.45 6.28
C ALA A 59 -11.44 12.86 7.66
N VAL A 60 -10.69 13.15 8.72
CA VAL A 60 -11.03 12.74 10.11
C VAL A 60 -12.38 13.31 10.53
N LEU A 61 -12.63 14.60 10.31
CA LEU A 61 -13.91 15.22 10.66
C LEU A 61 -15.09 14.61 9.88
N LEU A 62 -14.89 14.31 8.60
CA LEU A 62 -15.89 13.65 7.77
C LEU A 62 -16.16 12.19 8.17
N THR A 63 -15.24 11.50 8.86
CA THR A 63 -15.55 10.18 9.44
C THR A 63 -16.50 10.27 10.62
N ILE A 64 -16.45 11.37 11.38
CA ILE A 64 -17.33 11.62 12.53
C ILE A 64 -18.71 12.05 12.05
N TRP A 65 -18.77 12.98 11.08
CA TRP A 65 -20.02 13.49 10.46
C TRP A 65 -20.05 13.15 8.97
N PRO A 66 -20.32 11.89 8.61
CA PRO A 66 -20.31 11.49 7.20
C PRO A 66 -21.52 12.07 6.45
N VAL A 67 -21.28 12.63 5.29
CA VAL A 67 -22.34 13.07 4.37
C VAL A 67 -23.13 11.86 3.85
N HIS A 68 -22.42 10.75 3.57
CA HIS A 68 -22.99 9.46 3.20
C HIS A 68 -22.27 8.32 3.92
N ASN A 69 -23.02 7.42 4.56
CA ASN A 69 -22.45 6.28 5.30
C ASN A 69 -21.60 5.34 4.44
N ALA A 70 -21.92 5.17 3.15
CA ALA A 70 -21.16 4.36 2.23
C ALA A 70 -19.73 4.90 2.01
N TRP A 71 -19.56 6.21 1.87
CA TRP A 71 -18.26 6.84 1.67
C TRP A 71 -17.35 6.71 2.88
N ARG A 72 -17.93 6.67 4.07
CA ARG A 72 -17.17 6.46 5.31
C ARG A 72 -16.40 5.13 5.28
N GLY A 73 -17.05 4.05 4.85
CA GLY A 73 -16.44 2.73 4.77
C GLY A 73 -15.47 2.56 3.60
N GLN A 74 -15.77 3.18 2.46
CA GLN A 74 -15.00 2.98 1.24
C GLN A 74 -13.79 3.91 1.11
N VAL A 75 -13.89 5.15 1.56
CA VAL A 75 -12.88 6.18 1.27
C VAL A 75 -12.34 6.86 2.52
N LEU A 76 -13.22 7.34 3.41
CA LEU A 76 -12.81 8.22 4.50
C LEU A 76 -11.89 7.53 5.50
N PHE A 77 -12.22 6.31 5.95
CA PHE A 77 -11.34 5.56 6.84
C PHE A 77 -10.02 5.19 6.16
N ALA A 78 -10.01 4.90 4.84
CA ALA A 78 -8.78 4.65 4.11
C ALA A 78 -7.87 5.89 4.11
N LEU A 79 -8.41 7.09 3.88
CA LEU A 79 -7.65 8.35 3.94
C LEU A 79 -7.10 8.64 5.34
N VAL A 80 -7.83 8.28 6.39
CA VAL A 80 -7.38 8.46 7.78
C VAL A 80 -6.21 7.54 8.13
N PHE A 81 -6.24 6.28 7.69
CA PHE A 81 -5.20 5.29 8.00
C PHE A 81 -3.99 5.31 7.05
N ALA A 82 -4.14 5.82 5.82
CA ALA A 82 -3.08 5.85 4.82
C ALA A 82 -1.78 6.55 5.27
N PRO A 83 -1.80 7.72 5.96
CA PRO A 83 -0.58 8.36 6.41
C PRO A 83 0.25 7.52 7.37
N VAL A 84 -0.40 6.74 8.24
CA VAL A 84 0.28 5.84 9.19
C VAL A 84 1.04 4.75 8.43
N GLY A 85 0.40 4.11 7.44
CA GLY A 85 1.03 3.12 6.57
C GLY A 85 2.20 3.70 5.78
N CYS A 86 2.03 4.89 5.22
CA CYS A 86 3.06 5.60 4.46
C CYS A 86 4.28 5.95 5.33
N LEU A 87 4.07 6.49 6.54
CA LEU A 87 5.14 6.82 7.48
C LEU A 87 5.89 5.57 7.93
N MET A 88 5.16 4.50 8.24
CA MET A 88 5.77 3.23 8.63
C MET A 88 6.63 2.64 7.50
N ARG A 89 6.14 2.64 6.25
CA ARG A 89 6.92 2.24 5.08
C ARG A 89 8.18 3.07 4.93
N PHE A 90 8.07 4.39 5.06
CA PHE A 90 9.21 5.29 4.98
C PHE A 90 10.27 4.94 6.04
N GLN A 91 9.87 4.77 7.30
CA GLN A 91 10.80 4.42 8.39
C GLN A 91 11.47 3.05 8.16
N LEU A 92 10.70 2.04 7.77
CA LEU A 92 11.25 0.73 7.44
C LEU A 92 12.27 0.81 6.30
N SER A 93 11.96 1.56 5.24
CA SER A 93 12.87 1.73 4.10
C SER A 93 14.15 2.46 4.49
N VAL A 94 14.06 3.55 5.26
CA VAL A 94 15.24 4.34 5.67
C VAL A 94 16.16 3.55 6.59
N HIS A 95 15.61 2.77 7.51
CA HIS A 95 16.42 2.07 8.52
C HIS A 95 16.88 0.68 8.04
N LEU A 96 16.02 -0.09 7.38
CA LEU A 96 16.29 -1.49 7.06
C LEU A 96 16.89 -1.71 5.66
N ASN A 97 16.59 -0.88 4.66
CA ASN A 97 17.15 -1.10 3.31
C ASN A 97 18.67 -0.89 3.24
N LYS A 98 19.25 -0.20 4.22
CA LYS A 98 20.70 0.03 4.32
C LYS A 98 21.46 -1.13 4.97
N VAL A 99 20.76 -2.01 5.69
CA VAL A 99 21.41 -3.10 6.47
C VAL A 99 22.00 -4.14 5.55
N VAL A 100 21.27 -4.53 4.50
CA VAL A 100 21.73 -5.53 3.53
C VAL A 100 21.59 -4.98 2.12
N ARG A 101 22.73 -4.64 1.49
CA ARG A 101 22.73 -4.04 0.13
C ARG A 101 22.17 -4.96 -0.96
N SER A 102 22.22 -6.26 -0.76
CA SER A 102 21.74 -7.26 -1.71
C SER A 102 20.30 -7.67 -1.52
N PHE A 103 19.65 -7.22 -0.44
CA PHE A 103 18.29 -7.57 -0.09
C PHE A 103 17.59 -6.38 0.61
N PRO A 104 16.69 -5.67 -0.05
CA PRO A 104 15.97 -4.53 0.52
C PRO A 104 15.00 -4.96 1.64
N LEU A 105 15.55 -5.13 2.86
CA LEU A 105 14.81 -5.64 4.01
C LEU A 105 13.62 -4.74 4.39
N GLY A 106 13.73 -3.43 4.20
CA GLY A 106 12.67 -2.49 4.56
C GLY A 106 11.43 -2.67 3.71
N THR A 107 11.59 -2.74 2.39
CA THR A 107 10.49 -2.98 1.45
C THR A 107 9.91 -4.40 1.64
N PHE A 108 10.78 -5.40 1.84
CA PHE A 108 10.35 -6.76 2.14
C PHE A 108 9.50 -6.82 3.40
N SER A 109 9.97 -6.25 4.51
CA SER A 109 9.26 -6.25 5.79
C SER A 109 7.94 -5.48 5.71
N ALA A 110 7.92 -4.34 5.01
CA ALA A 110 6.71 -3.55 4.81
C ALA A 110 5.63 -4.35 4.05
N ASN A 111 6.03 -5.04 2.97
CA ASN A 111 5.11 -5.84 2.16
C ASN A 111 4.61 -7.07 2.93
N VAL A 112 5.50 -7.80 3.60
CA VAL A 112 5.11 -9.00 4.38
C VAL A 112 4.21 -8.60 5.56
N PHE A 113 4.58 -7.59 6.33
CA PHE A 113 3.79 -7.14 7.47
C PHE A 113 2.43 -6.61 7.03
N GLY A 114 2.38 -5.77 5.98
CA GLY A 114 1.13 -5.27 5.42
C GLY A 114 0.22 -6.40 4.90
N THR A 115 0.78 -7.44 4.29
CA THR A 115 0.05 -8.62 3.86
C THR A 115 -0.54 -9.40 5.04
N CYS A 116 0.22 -9.56 6.14
CA CYS A 116 -0.29 -10.20 7.35
C CYS A 116 -1.46 -9.42 7.98
N VAL A 117 -1.30 -8.09 8.11
CA VAL A 117 -2.36 -7.23 8.66
C VAL A 117 -3.60 -7.26 7.78
N LEU A 118 -3.42 -7.24 6.45
CA LEU A 118 -4.52 -7.34 5.48
C LEU A 118 -5.28 -8.66 5.64
N GLY A 119 -4.56 -9.79 5.73
CA GLY A 119 -5.18 -11.10 5.94
C GLY A 119 -5.95 -11.17 7.25
N MET A 120 -5.38 -10.68 8.36
CA MET A 120 -6.06 -10.64 9.67
C MET A 120 -7.30 -9.74 9.64
N ALA A 121 -7.21 -8.56 9.02
CA ALA A 121 -8.35 -7.64 8.92
C ALA A 121 -9.48 -8.25 8.08
N TYR A 122 -9.13 -8.95 6.99
CA TYR A 122 -10.10 -9.66 6.17
C TYR A 122 -10.77 -10.81 6.93
N ASP A 123 -10.01 -11.62 7.66
CA ASP A 123 -10.55 -12.71 8.47
C ASP A 123 -11.51 -12.20 9.56
N LEU A 124 -11.15 -11.11 10.23
CA LEU A 124 -12.04 -10.45 11.20
C LEU A 124 -13.34 -9.96 10.55
N GLN A 125 -13.25 -9.44 9.31
CA GLN A 125 -14.40 -8.97 8.56
C GLN A 125 -15.35 -10.12 8.17
N MET A 126 -14.79 -11.32 7.89
CA MET A 126 -15.53 -12.52 7.50
C MET A 126 -15.93 -13.41 8.69
N SER A 127 -15.52 -13.05 9.91
CA SER A 127 -15.89 -13.77 11.12
C SER A 127 -17.14 -13.18 11.76
N SER A 128 -17.85 -14.01 12.56
CA SER A 128 -19.03 -13.57 13.34
C SER A 128 -18.73 -12.50 14.39
N VAL A 129 -17.45 -12.27 14.70
CA VAL A 129 -16.97 -11.30 15.70
C VAL A 129 -17.03 -9.86 15.19
N GLY A 130 -17.07 -9.65 13.87
CA GLY A 130 -17.11 -8.32 13.23
C GLY A 130 -18.43 -7.55 13.33
N GLY A 131 -19.30 -7.89 14.22
CA GLY A 131 -20.73 -7.62 14.43
C GLY A 131 -21.32 -6.20 14.29
N ALA A 132 -20.56 -5.13 14.06
CA ALA A 132 -21.11 -3.78 13.86
C ALA A 132 -20.68 -3.21 12.50
N ILE A 133 -21.60 -2.51 11.82
CA ILE A 133 -21.36 -1.87 10.51
C ILE A 133 -20.11 -0.96 10.55
N VAL A 134 -19.94 -0.21 11.63
CA VAL A 134 -18.77 0.70 11.80
C VAL A 134 -17.48 -0.08 11.93
N SER A 135 -17.47 -1.20 12.68
CA SER A 135 -16.30 -2.08 12.82
C SER A 135 -15.82 -2.61 11.48
N CYS A 136 -16.75 -3.02 10.63
CA CYS A 136 -16.51 -3.49 9.29
C CYS A 136 -15.94 -2.39 8.39
N GLN A 137 -16.45 -1.18 8.47
CA GLN A 137 -15.95 -0.02 7.72
C GLN A 137 -14.52 0.38 8.14
N VAL A 138 -14.22 0.28 9.45
CA VAL A 138 -12.86 0.52 9.96
C VAL A 138 -11.88 -0.54 9.45
N LEU A 139 -12.26 -1.82 9.48
CA LEU A 139 -11.43 -2.91 8.95
C LEU A 139 -11.16 -2.71 7.45
N GLN A 140 -12.17 -2.30 6.66
CA GLN A 140 -11.99 -1.96 5.27
C GLN A 140 -11.01 -0.78 5.11
N GLY A 141 -11.14 0.26 5.90
CA GLY A 141 -10.22 1.40 5.91
C GLY A 141 -8.77 1.02 6.27
N ILE A 142 -8.58 0.05 7.16
CA ILE A 142 -7.25 -0.50 7.48
C ILE A 142 -6.67 -1.26 6.28
N MET A 143 -7.48 -2.10 5.62
CA MET A 143 -7.02 -2.84 4.43
C MET A 143 -6.65 -1.90 3.29
N ASP A 144 -7.53 -0.99 2.91
CA ASP A 144 -7.34 -0.10 1.76
C ASP A 144 -6.38 1.05 2.06
N GLY A 145 -6.46 1.64 3.25
CA GLY A 145 -5.65 2.78 3.66
C GLY A 145 -4.29 2.38 4.21
N PHE A 146 -4.26 1.75 5.38
CA PHE A 146 -3.01 1.40 6.04
C PHE A 146 -2.20 0.37 5.25
N CYS A 147 -2.78 -0.79 4.94
CA CYS A 147 -2.06 -1.83 4.21
C CYS A 147 -1.75 -1.40 2.77
N GLY A 148 -2.68 -0.72 2.08
CA GLY A 148 -2.46 -0.19 0.74
C GLY A 148 -1.34 0.85 0.65
N ALA A 149 -1.20 1.72 1.67
CA ALA A 149 -0.10 2.69 1.74
C ALA A 149 1.21 2.08 2.23
N LEU A 150 1.17 1.04 3.07
CA LEU A 150 2.33 0.36 3.60
C LEU A 150 2.99 -0.54 2.56
N THR A 151 2.21 -1.37 1.85
CA THR A 151 2.71 -2.26 0.81
C THR A 151 2.99 -1.51 -0.49
N THR A 152 3.90 -2.02 -1.30
CA THR A 152 4.25 -1.39 -2.57
C THR A 152 4.77 -2.40 -3.58
N VAL A 153 4.20 -2.38 -4.79
CA VAL A 153 4.69 -3.14 -5.95
C VAL A 153 5.68 -2.32 -6.75
N SER A 154 5.43 -1.03 -6.93
CA SER A 154 6.28 -0.16 -7.76
C SER A 154 7.72 -0.04 -7.23
N THR A 155 7.90 0.15 -5.91
CA THR A 155 9.22 0.17 -5.30
C THR A 155 9.89 -1.20 -5.37
N TRP A 156 9.15 -2.27 -5.14
CA TRP A 156 9.64 -3.64 -5.24
C TRP A 156 10.15 -3.98 -6.66
N VAL A 157 9.41 -3.57 -7.70
CA VAL A 157 9.82 -3.75 -9.12
C VAL A 157 11.07 -2.91 -9.43
N LEU A 158 11.15 -1.67 -8.96
CA LEU A 158 12.34 -0.82 -9.12
C LEU A 158 13.57 -1.46 -8.46
N GLU A 159 13.41 -2.02 -7.27
CA GLU A 159 14.47 -2.73 -6.56
C GLU A 159 14.91 -3.99 -7.33
N LEU A 160 13.97 -4.76 -7.90
CA LEU A 160 14.28 -5.91 -8.75
C LEU A 160 15.10 -5.52 -9.99
N ASP A 161 14.77 -4.40 -10.62
CA ASP A 161 15.46 -3.90 -11.81
C ASP A 161 16.88 -3.40 -11.49
N THR A 162 17.07 -2.81 -10.32
CA THR A 162 18.38 -2.24 -9.90
C THR A 162 19.33 -3.26 -9.27
N LEU A 163 18.82 -4.37 -8.76
CA LEU A 163 19.64 -5.43 -8.13
C LEU A 163 20.35 -6.28 -9.19
N ARG A 164 21.50 -6.88 -8.79
CA ARG A 164 22.13 -7.92 -9.61
C ARG A 164 21.18 -9.09 -9.79
N LEU A 165 21.15 -9.67 -10.97
CA LEU A 165 20.20 -10.70 -11.40
C LEU A 165 19.95 -11.80 -10.35
N ARG A 166 21.01 -12.38 -9.78
CA ARG A 166 20.90 -13.42 -8.75
C ARG A 166 20.18 -12.93 -7.48
N HIS A 167 20.51 -11.71 -7.02
CA HIS A 167 19.88 -11.14 -5.83
C HIS A 167 18.44 -10.74 -6.11
N ALA A 168 18.13 -10.23 -7.32
CA ALA A 168 16.79 -9.92 -7.75
C ALA A 168 15.89 -11.17 -7.73
N TYR A 169 16.34 -12.29 -8.27
CA TYR A 169 15.55 -13.54 -8.21
C TYR A 169 15.34 -14.03 -6.78
N VAL A 170 16.38 -14.03 -5.95
CA VAL A 170 16.25 -14.43 -4.54
C VAL A 170 15.26 -13.52 -3.80
N TYR A 171 15.41 -12.22 -3.95
CA TYR A 171 14.52 -11.23 -3.33
C TYR A 171 13.08 -11.36 -3.81
N GLY A 172 12.89 -11.50 -5.13
CA GLY A 172 11.57 -11.65 -5.74
C GLY A 172 10.87 -12.93 -5.27
N LEU A 173 11.55 -14.08 -5.35
CA LEU A 173 11.01 -15.37 -4.92
C LEU A 173 10.72 -15.42 -3.42
N CYS A 174 11.62 -14.88 -2.58
CA CYS A 174 11.36 -14.77 -1.15
C CYS A 174 10.15 -13.90 -0.86
N SER A 175 10.03 -12.74 -1.51
CA SER A 175 8.88 -11.84 -1.32
C SER A 175 7.55 -12.52 -1.67
N LEU A 176 7.51 -13.23 -2.81
CA LEU A 176 6.33 -13.97 -3.23
C LEU A 176 6.03 -15.15 -2.30
N PHE A 177 7.05 -15.92 -1.94
CA PHE A 177 6.88 -17.08 -1.07
C PHE A 177 6.32 -16.71 0.31
N PHE A 178 6.92 -15.71 0.96
CA PHE A 178 6.46 -15.24 2.26
C PHE A 178 5.11 -14.53 2.17
N GLY A 179 4.89 -13.69 1.16
CA GLY A 179 3.60 -13.00 0.97
C GLY A 179 2.46 -13.99 0.76
N VAL A 180 2.59 -14.91 -0.20
CA VAL A 180 1.57 -15.93 -0.48
C VAL A 180 1.44 -16.92 0.68
N GLY A 181 2.55 -17.31 1.30
CA GLY A 181 2.55 -18.23 2.44
C GLY A 181 1.76 -17.67 3.63
N PHE A 182 2.05 -16.44 4.04
CA PHE A 182 1.34 -15.82 5.17
C PHE A 182 -0.12 -15.54 4.87
N ILE A 183 -0.47 -15.00 3.69
CA ILE A 183 -1.88 -14.75 3.36
C ILE A 183 -2.66 -16.07 3.32
N THR A 184 -2.08 -17.13 2.76
CA THR A 184 -2.70 -18.46 2.70
C THR A 184 -2.84 -19.07 4.08
N ALA A 185 -1.84 -18.94 4.95
CA ALA A 185 -1.90 -19.46 6.31
C ALA A 185 -2.97 -18.75 7.15
N ILE A 186 -3.05 -17.41 7.07
CA ILE A 186 -4.00 -16.60 7.81
C ILE A 186 -5.41 -16.87 7.31
N MET A 187 -5.71 -16.55 6.05
CA MET A 187 -7.06 -16.72 5.49
C MET A 187 -7.48 -18.21 5.40
N GLY A 188 -6.52 -19.10 5.17
CA GLY A 188 -6.76 -20.54 5.15
C GLY A 188 -7.18 -21.07 6.52
N SER A 189 -6.60 -20.57 7.61
CA SER A 189 -6.92 -21.02 8.96
C SER A 189 -8.41 -20.82 9.28
N LEU A 190 -8.97 -19.65 8.97
CA LEU A 190 -10.39 -19.38 9.16
C LEU A 190 -11.25 -20.23 8.21
N ARG A 191 -10.87 -20.31 6.94
CA ARG A 191 -11.63 -21.06 5.94
C ARG A 191 -11.72 -22.56 6.26
N TRP A 192 -10.62 -23.14 6.74
CA TRP A 192 -10.55 -24.59 7.01
C TRP A 192 -11.19 -24.98 8.36
N THR A 193 -11.28 -24.03 9.32
CA THR A 193 -11.88 -24.31 10.63
C THR A 193 -13.37 -23.97 10.68
N SER A 194 -13.73 -22.72 10.44
CA SER A 194 -15.10 -22.20 10.64
C SER A 194 -15.83 -21.88 9.35
N GLY A 195 -15.12 -21.83 8.21
CA GLY A 195 -15.64 -21.32 6.95
C GLY A 195 -15.83 -19.81 6.95
N PHE A 196 -15.87 -19.20 5.76
CA PHE A 196 -16.24 -17.79 5.64
C PHE A 196 -17.75 -17.64 5.87
N GLN A 197 -18.15 -16.92 6.88
CA GLN A 197 -19.51 -16.42 7.02
C GLN A 197 -19.63 -15.19 6.11
N GLY A 198 -20.77 -15.02 5.43
CA GLY A 198 -20.96 -13.89 4.50
C GLY A 198 -20.67 -12.57 5.22
N ALA A 199 -19.94 -11.68 4.57
CA ALA A 199 -19.53 -10.38 5.13
C ALA A 199 -20.75 -9.66 5.71
N THR A 200 -20.76 -9.46 7.01
CA THR A 200 -21.82 -8.75 7.73
C THR A 200 -21.91 -7.27 7.35
N CYS A 201 -20.91 -6.78 6.57
CA CYS A 201 -20.81 -5.42 6.07
C CYS A 201 -21.76 -5.06 4.92
N VAL A 202 -22.42 -6.02 4.33
CA VAL A 202 -23.30 -5.85 3.17
C VAL A 202 -24.77 -5.97 3.58
N LYS A 203 -25.17 -5.20 4.59
CA LYS A 203 -26.61 -4.98 4.85
C LYS A 203 -26.88 -3.50 5.00
#